data_63e2d88cccae4775525f6d240c7e8d38
#
_entry.id   63e2d88cccae4775525f6d240c7e8d38
#
_cell.length_a   1.000
_cell.length_b   1.000
_cell.length_c   1.000
_cell.angle_alpha   90.00
_cell.angle_beta   90.00
_cell.angle_gamma   90.00
#
_symmetry.space_group_name_H-M   'P 1'
#
loop_
_entity.id
_entity.type
_entity.pdbx_description
1 polymer ?
#
loop_
_entity_poly.entity_id
_entity_poly.type
_entity_poly.pdbx_seq_one_letter_code
_entity_poly.pdbx_strand_id
1 'polypeptide(L)'
;MFDGTVNVIIKGIISLIFLFFVIKILGKKQVSQLNIFDYVIGISLGNLAAEMTINSDISIINGFIAMTIYGLCSLFVSFITTKSIIARRFISGVPVVLMENGRISKEQLKKVKLDINDLMQDAREDGIFDLSEVSYAIMEVSGKVTFLKKTEYEQPTRKDLKIKEKEKGLTANLIIDGNIMEENLKVFGKDEKWLMKKIKEKGYKLDDVFLLICNGNDEVTIYTKDYKIGKGVLE
;
A
#
# COMPACT_ATOMS: atom_id res chain seq x y z
N MET A 1 -3.30 40.15 18.96
CA MET A 1 -2.38 39.46 18.04
C MET A 1 -2.05 38.04 18.48
N PHE A 2 -1.66 37.81 19.74
CA PHE A 2 -1.38 36.48 20.28
C PHE A 2 -2.60 35.54 20.29
N ASP A 3 -3.80 36.07 20.60
CA ASP A 3 -5.03 35.26 20.64
C ASP A 3 -5.40 34.66 19.28
N GLY A 4 -5.15 35.37 18.18
CA GLY A 4 -5.38 34.86 16.83
C GLY A 4 -4.44 33.72 16.46
N THR A 5 -3.17 33.85 16.81
CA THR A 5 -2.15 32.81 16.52
C THR A 5 -2.41 31.53 17.33
N VAL A 6 -2.74 31.66 18.61
CA VAL A 6 -3.10 30.53 19.47
C VAL A 6 -4.34 29.80 18.93
N ASN A 7 -5.34 30.55 18.48
CA ASN A 7 -6.57 29.97 17.90
C ASN A 7 -6.25 29.16 16.63
N VAL A 8 -5.38 29.66 15.75
CA VAL A 8 -4.95 28.93 14.54
C VAL A 8 -4.22 27.63 14.91
N ILE A 9 -3.33 27.66 15.92
CA ILE A 9 -2.62 26.47 16.38
C ILE A 9 -3.62 25.41 16.90
N ILE A 10 -4.55 25.82 17.76
CA ILE A 10 -5.55 24.93 18.35
C ILE A 10 -6.44 24.34 17.25
N LYS A 11 -7.00 25.18 16.38
CA LYS A 11 -7.84 24.74 15.24
C LYS A 11 -7.07 23.79 14.33
N GLY A 12 -5.79 24.07 14.05
CA GLY A 12 -4.95 23.22 13.19
C GLY A 12 -4.75 21.83 13.77
N ILE A 13 -4.41 21.73 15.06
CA ILE A 13 -4.25 20.44 15.74
C ILE A 13 -5.56 19.65 15.76
N ILE A 14 -6.67 20.31 16.11
CA ILE A 14 -7.99 19.68 16.18
C ILE A 14 -8.44 19.20 14.79
N SER A 15 -8.27 20.03 13.74
CA SER A 15 -8.63 19.67 12.37
C SER A 15 -7.83 18.49 11.86
N LEU A 16 -6.52 18.45 12.14
CA LEU A 16 -5.64 17.37 11.74
C LEU A 16 -6.00 16.04 12.40
N ILE A 17 -6.29 16.08 13.71
CA ILE A 17 -6.72 14.89 14.46
C ILE A 17 -8.05 14.37 13.90
N PHE A 18 -9.01 15.26 13.66
CA PHE A 18 -10.31 14.87 13.11
C PHE A 18 -10.19 14.30 11.68
N LEU A 19 -9.40 14.96 10.81
CA LEU A 19 -9.09 14.49 9.47
C LEU A 19 -8.47 13.08 9.51
N PHE A 20 -7.52 12.85 10.43
CA PHE A 20 -6.90 11.53 10.60
C PHE A 20 -7.94 10.45 10.92
N PHE A 21 -8.89 10.73 11.83
CA PHE A 21 -9.96 9.78 12.14
C PHE A 21 -10.89 9.53 10.96
N VAL A 22 -11.28 10.57 10.23
CA VAL A 22 -12.11 10.43 9.02
C VAL A 22 -11.40 9.53 7.99
N ILE A 23 -10.13 9.81 7.67
CA ILE A 23 -9.34 9.01 6.71
C ILE A 23 -9.18 7.57 7.20
N LYS A 24 -8.95 7.36 8.50
CA LYS A 24 -8.81 6.02 9.09
C LYS A 24 -10.07 5.17 8.91
N ILE A 25 -11.26 5.79 9.01
CA ILE A 25 -12.56 5.13 8.80
C ILE A 25 -12.76 4.78 7.30
N LEU A 26 -12.26 5.60 6.37
CA LEU A 26 -12.38 5.36 4.93
C LEU A 26 -11.60 4.12 4.45
N GLY A 27 -10.64 3.64 5.22
CA GLY A 27 -9.96 2.37 4.98
C GLY A 27 -8.49 2.52 4.54
N LYS A 28 -7.87 1.36 4.25
CA LYS A 28 -6.41 1.24 4.02
C LYS A 28 -6.04 1.17 2.52
N LYS A 29 -6.76 1.85 1.64
CA LYS A 29 -6.34 1.88 0.23
C LYS A 29 -5.02 2.61 0.10
N GLN A 30 -4.06 1.99 -0.58
CA GLN A 30 -2.80 2.67 -0.91
C GLN A 30 -3.06 3.82 -1.88
N VAL A 31 -2.28 4.90 -1.78
CA VAL A 31 -2.40 6.07 -2.68
C VAL A 31 -2.30 5.65 -4.14
N SER A 32 -1.43 4.69 -4.46
CA SER A 32 -1.27 4.12 -5.81
C SER A 32 -2.47 3.31 -6.32
N GLN A 33 -3.42 2.98 -5.46
CA GLN A 33 -4.63 2.22 -5.79
C GLN A 33 -5.91 3.05 -5.67
N LEU A 34 -5.78 4.35 -5.40
CA LEU A 34 -6.92 5.25 -5.34
C LEU A 34 -7.51 5.43 -6.75
N ASN A 35 -8.83 5.30 -6.86
CA ASN A 35 -9.52 5.73 -8.06
C ASN A 35 -9.68 7.27 -8.07
N ILE A 36 -10.11 7.83 -9.19
CA ILE A 36 -10.29 9.28 -9.35
C ILE A 36 -11.21 9.86 -8.27
N PHE A 37 -12.27 9.14 -7.88
CA PHE A 37 -13.20 9.59 -6.85
C PHE A 37 -12.53 9.66 -5.46
N ASP A 38 -11.80 8.60 -5.07
CA ASP A 38 -11.07 8.56 -3.80
C ASP A 38 -10.04 9.72 -3.73
N TYR A 39 -9.35 9.99 -4.84
CA TYR A 39 -8.39 11.09 -4.95
C TYR A 39 -9.05 12.47 -4.75
N VAL A 40 -10.16 12.73 -5.42
CA VAL A 40 -10.93 13.98 -5.29
C VAL A 40 -11.42 14.18 -3.86
N ILE A 41 -11.96 13.13 -3.23
CA ILE A 41 -12.40 13.20 -1.83
C ILE A 41 -11.22 13.49 -0.89
N GLY A 42 -10.08 12.83 -1.07
CA GLY A 42 -8.88 13.06 -0.25
C GLY A 42 -8.40 14.52 -0.30
N ILE A 43 -8.33 15.11 -1.49
CA ILE A 43 -7.97 16.52 -1.67
C ILE A 43 -9.01 17.42 -1.03
N SER A 44 -10.30 17.16 -1.24
CA SER A 44 -11.39 17.96 -0.68
C SER A 44 -11.38 17.97 0.84
N LEU A 45 -11.16 16.80 1.47
CA LEU A 45 -11.04 16.69 2.93
C LEU A 45 -9.84 17.48 3.47
N GLY A 46 -8.70 17.43 2.78
CA GLY A 46 -7.52 18.22 3.13
C GLY A 46 -7.78 19.72 3.06
N ASN A 47 -8.46 20.17 1.99
CA ASN A 47 -8.84 21.58 1.83
C ASN A 47 -9.82 22.04 2.91
N LEU A 48 -10.83 21.24 3.27
CA LEU A 48 -11.75 21.55 4.35
C LEU A 48 -11.04 21.68 5.71
N ALA A 49 -10.07 20.82 5.98
CA ALA A 49 -9.27 20.89 7.21
C ALA A 49 -8.39 22.16 7.24
N ALA A 50 -7.80 22.54 6.12
CA ALA A 50 -7.00 23.76 5.98
C ALA A 50 -7.88 25.02 6.14
N GLU A 51 -9.01 25.06 5.46
CA GLU A 51 -9.96 26.16 5.53
C GLU A 51 -10.49 26.39 6.96
N MET A 52 -10.85 25.29 7.67
CA MET A 52 -11.27 25.35 9.06
C MET A 52 -10.17 25.91 9.99
N THR A 53 -8.91 25.68 9.66
CA THR A 53 -7.75 26.14 10.43
C THR A 53 -7.51 27.63 10.28
N ILE A 54 -7.56 28.13 9.03
CA ILE A 54 -7.14 29.49 8.68
C ILE A 54 -8.29 30.49 8.77
N ASN A 55 -9.49 30.08 8.35
CA ASN A 55 -10.63 30.96 8.27
C ASN A 55 -11.28 31.15 9.66
N SER A 56 -11.28 32.40 10.16
CA SER A 56 -11.84 32.75 11.45
C SER A 56 -13.36 32.66 11.50
N ASP A 57 -14.02 32.86 10.35
CA ASP A 57 -15.47 32.91 10.25
C ASP A 57 -16.10 31.50 10.26
N ILE A 58 -15.29 30.48 10.02
CA ILE A 58 -15.76 29.10 10.05
C ILE A 58 -15.64 28.54 11.49
N SER A 59 -16.77 28.14 12.04
CA SER A 59 -16.78 27.44 13.31
C SER A 59 -16.20 26.02 13.16
N ILE A 60 -15.52 25.53 14.20
CA ILE A 60 -14.96 24.15 14.25
C ILE A 60 -16.06 23.12 13.96
N ILE A 61 -17.27 23.35 14.49
CA ILE A 61 -18.42 22.45 14.32
C ILE A 61 -18.81 22.36 12.84
N ASN A 62 -18.87 23.47 12.12
CA ASN A 62 -19.21 23.47 10.70
C ASN A 62 -18.16 22.74 9.86
N GLY A 63 -16.87 22.90 10.20
CA GLY A 63 -15.79 22.15 9.58
C GLY A 63 -15.91 20.63 9.82
N PHE A 64 -16.23 20.22 11.03
CA PHE A 64 -16.47 18.80 11.34
C PHE A 64 -17.67 18.24 10.59
N ILE A 65 -18.78 18.97 10.51
CA ILE A 65 -19.95 18.57 9.74
C ILE A 65 -19.59 18.38 8.28
N ALA A 66 -18.89 19.35 7.69
CA ALA A 66 -18.47 19.28 6.29
C ALA A 66 -17.58 18.06 6.03
N MET A 67 -16.51 17.85 6.82
CA MET A 67 -15.63 16.69 6.65
C MET A 67 -16.38 15.37 6.88
N THR A 68 -17.33 15.32 7.83
CA THR A 68 -18.16 14.14 8.07
C THR A 68 -19.02 13.81 6.86
N ILE A 69 -19.65 14.81 6.24
CA ILE A 69 -20.47 14.63 5.03
C ILE A 69 -19.62 14.03 3.90
N TYR A 70 -18.42 14.57 3.63
CA TYR A 70 -17.53 14.03 2.61
C TYR A 70 -17.09 12.59 2.93
N GLY A 71 -16.77 12.32 4.20
CA GLY A 71 -16.45 10.97 4.67
C GLY A 71 -17.60 9.99 4.46
N LEU A 72 -18.83 10.36 4.86
CA LEU A 72 -20.02 9.54 4.66
C LEU A 72 -20.34 9.32 3.17
N CYS A 73 -20.20 10.34 2.33
CA CYS A 73 -20.33 10.21 0.88
C CYS A 73 -19.34 9.18 0.32
N SER A 74 -18.09 9.21 0.77
CA SER A 74 -17.07 8.24 0.35
C SER A 74 -17.41 6.82 0.78
N LEU A 75 -17.84 6.62 2.02
CA LEU A 75 -18.30 5.32 2.51
C LEU A 75 -19.50 4.81 1.72
N PHE A 76 -20.46 5.67 1.43
CA PHE A 76 -21.65 5.33 0.66
C PHE A 76 -21.29 4.90 -0.76
N VAL A 77 -20.40 5.64 -1.44
CA VAL A 77 -19.89 5.27 -2.76
C VAL A 77 -19.15 3.94 -2.71
N SER A 78 -18.30 3.73 -1.70
CA SER A 78 -17.61 2.47 -1.50
C SER A 78 -18.59 1.29 -1.30
N PHE A 79 -19.64 1.50 -0.54
CA PHE A 79 -20.72 0.51 -0.34
C PHE A 79 -21.43 0.18 -1.64
N ILE A 80 -21.85 1.19 -2.41
CA ILE A 80 -22.55 0.98 -3.69
C ILE A 80 -21.64 0.28 -4.70
N THR A 81 -20.38 0.67 -4.82
CA THR A 81 -19.44 0.07 -5.78
C THR A 81 -19.08 -1.38 -5.44
N THR A 82 -19.17 -1.76 -4.17
CA THR A 82 -19.01 -3.17 -3.77
C THR A 82 -20.23 -4.01 -4.11
N LYS A 83 -21.43 -3.44 -4.08
CA LYS A 83 -22.70 -4.16 -4.32
C LYS A 83 -23.16 -4.14 -5.77
N SER A 84 -22.82 -3.12 -6.55
CA SER A 84 -23.29 -2.94 -7.92
C SER A 84 -22.13 -2.87 -8.92
N ILE A 85 -22.12 -3.80 -9.89
CA ILE A 85 -21.15 -3.81 -11.00
C ILE A 85 -21.33 -2.55 -11.89
N ILE A 86 -22.58 -2.12 -12.10
CA ILE A 86 -22.90 -0.95 -12.93
C ILE A 86 -22.34 0.31 -12.26
N ALA A 87 -22.59 0.49 -10.96
CA ALA A 87 -22.05 1.61 -10.20
C ALA A 87 -20.51 1.61 -10.18
N ARG A 88 -19.90 0.44 -10.00
CA ARG A 88 -18.45 0.27 -10.04
C ARG A 88 -17.87 0.69 -11.39
N ARG A 89 -18.44 0.24 -12.49
CA ARG A 89 -17.99 0.63 -13.85
C ARG A 89 -18.13 2.11 -14.11
N PHE A 90 -19.18 2.73 -13.60
CA PHE A 90 -19.44 4.15 -13.78
C PHE A 90 -18.50 5.02 -12.93
N ILE A 91 -18.33 4.68 -11.64
CA ILE A 91 -17.57 5.50 -10.68
C ILE A 91 -16.07 5.21 -10.75
N SER A 92 -15.70 3.94 -10.74
CA SER A 92 -14.29 3.54 -10.73
C SER A 92 -13.72 3.38 -12.14
N GLY A 93 -14.55 3.13 -13.14
CA GLY A 93 -14.11 2.81 -14.49
C GLY A 93 -13.91 1.31 -14.71
N VAL A 94 -13.33 0.99 -15.84
CA VAL A 94 -12.94 -0.38 -16.24
C VAL A 94 -11.52 -0.37 -16.79
N PRO A 95 -10.73 -1.44 -16.59
CA PRO A 95 -9.43 -1.58 -17.24
C PRO A 95 -9.57 -1.55 -18.76
N VAL A 96 -8.54 -1.05 -19.44
CA VAL A 96 -8.50 -0.94 -20.91
C VAL A 96 -7.32 -1.71 -21.45
N VAL A 97 -7.57 -2.64 -22.38
CA VAL A 97 -6.51 -3.40 -23.06
C VAL A 97 -5.84 -2.50 -24.10
N LEU A 98 -4.56 -2.20 -23.90
CA LEU A 98 -3.73 -1.35 -24.77
C LEU A 98 -2.96 -2.17 -25.79
N MET A 99 -2.59 -3.40 -25.41
CA MET A 99 -1.89 -4.35 -26.25
C MET A 99 -2.50 -5.74 -26.08
N GLU A 100 -2.73 -6.43 -27.19
CA GLU A 100 -3.32 -7.76 -27.21
C GLU A 100 -2.56 -8.64 -28.22
N ASN A 101 -2.20 -9.86 -27.81
CA ASN A 101 -1.46 -10.82 -28.63
C ASN A 101 -0.23 -10.22 -29.31
N GLY A 102 0.52 -9.40 -28.56
CA GLY A 102 1.73 -8.75 -29.08
C GLY A 102 1.48 -7.55 -30.02
N ARG A 103 0.26 -7.06 -30.15
CA ARG A 103 -0.09 -5.95 -31.03
C ARG A 103 -0.64 -4.77 -30.23
N ILE A 104 -0.05 -3.59 -30.43
CA ILE A 104 -0.46 -2.36 -29.78
C ILE A 104 -1.64 -1.75 -30.51
N SER A 105 -2.69 -1.37 -29.76
CA SER A 105 -3.85 -0.66 -30.28
C SER A 105 -3.67 0.86 -30.13
N LYS A 106 -3.38 1.53 -31.24
CA LYS A 106 -3.29 3.00 -31.30
C LYS A 106 -4.62 3.67 -30.89
N GLU A 107 -5.75 3.03 -31.19
CA GLU A 107 -7.07 3.52 -30.86
C GLU A 107 -7.29 3.53 -29.34
N GLN A 108 -6.95 2.42 -28.66
CA GLN A 108 -7.10 2.32 -27.22
C GLN A 108 -6.15 3.26 -26.47
N LEU A 109 -4.90 3.38 -26.90
CA LEU A 109 -3.97 4.38 -26.36
C LEU A 109 -4.56 5.79 -26.45
N LYS A 110 -5.07 6.18 -27.62
CA LYS A 110 -5.69 7.49 -27.82
C LYS A 110 -6.93 7.70 -26.93
N LYS A 111 -7.74 6.65 -26.73
CA LYS A 111 -8.93 6.69 -25.87
C LYS A 111 -8.59 6.99 -24.41
N VAL A 112 -7.50 6.43 -23.91
CA VAL A 112 -7.02 6.64 -22.53
C VAL A 112 -6.05 7.81 -22.42
N LYS A 113 -5.77 8.54 -23.52
CA LYS A 113 -4.85 9.68 -23.59
C LYS A 113 -3.40 9.34 -23.20
N LEU A 114 -2.95 8.12 -23.49
CA LEU A 114 -1.56 7.73 -23.43
C LEU A 114 -0.92 7.82 -24.82
N ASP A 115 0.35 8.19 -24.86
CA ASP A 115 1.17 8.03 -26.07
C ASP A 115 2.03 6.76 -26.00
N ILE A 116 2.77 6.48 -27.06
CA ILE A 116 3.62 5.29 -27.13
C ILE A 116 4.82 5.39 -26.18
N ASN A 117 5.30 6.61 -25.88
CA ASN A 117 6.42 6.80 -24.98
C ASN A 117 6.00 6.54 -23.53
N ASP A 118 4.77 6.91 -23.17
CA ASP A 118 4.19 6.58 -21.86
C ASP A 118 4.13 5.06 -21.68
N LEU A 119 3.58 4.33 -22.66
CA LEU A 119 3.53 2.86 -22.63
C LEU A 119 4.92 2.23 -22.49
N MET A 120 5.90 2.75 -23.23
CA MET A 120 7.29 2.27 -23.17
C MET A 120 7.95 2.62 -21.83
N GLN A 121 7.61 3.74 -21.23
CA GLN A 121 8.09 4.12 -19.90
C GLN A 121 7.56 3.16 -18.84
N ASP A 122 6.25 2.92 -18.82
CA ASP A 122 5.60 1.98 -17.89
C ASP A 122 6.18 0.57 -18.03
N ALA A 123 6.46 0.12 -19.27
CA ALA A 123 7.10 -1.16 -19.51
C ALA A 123 8.51 -1.23 -18.90
N ARG A 124 9.32 -0.18 -19.05
CA ARG A 124 10.66 -0.13 -18.43
C ARG A 124 10.60 -0.10 -16.90
N GLU A 125 9.61 0.57 -16.31
CA GLU A 125 9.40 0.57 -14.86
C GLU A 125 9.08 -0.83 -14.32
N ASP A 126 8.41 -1.68 -15.12
CA ASP A 126 8.16 -3.09 -14.81
C ASP A 126 9.32 -4.02 -15.27
N GLY A 127 10.47 -3.46 -15.69
CA GLY A 127 11.68 -4.20 -16.12
C GLY A 127 11.59 -4.82 -17.50
N ILE A 128 10.66 -4.33 -18.35
CA ILE A 128 10.47 -4.80 -19.72
C ILE A 128 11.07 -3.76 -20.67
N PHE A 129 12.20 -4.08 -21.29
CA PHE A 129 12.91 -3.20 -22.23
C PHE A 129 12.57 -3.49 -23.69
N ASP A 130 12.01 -4.66 -23.98
CA ASP A 130 11.58 -5.07 -25.32
C ASP A 130 10.09 -5.41 -25.30
N LEU A 131 9.27 -4.58 -25.94
CA LEU A 131 7.83 -4.83 -26.06
C LEU A 131 7.48 -6.06 -26.88
N SER A 132 8.43 -6.62 -27.65
CA SER A 132 8.22 -7.88 -28.37
C SER A 132 8.02 -9.08 -27.42
N GLU A 133 8.50 -8.97 -26.18
CA GLU A 133 8.29 -9.97 -25.12
C GLU A 133 6.85 -9.96 -24.53
N VAL A 134 6.09 -8.87 -24.78
CA VAL A 134 4.77 -8.66 -24.17
C VAL A 134 3.66 -9.28 -25.03
N SER A 135 2.76 -9.99 -24.38
CA SER A 135 1.52 -10.51 -24.95
C SER A 135 0.36 -9.53 -24.76
N TYR A 136 0.17 -9.05 -23.54
CA TYR A 136 -0.89 -8.10 -23.19
C TYR A 136 -0.33 -6.94 -22.36
N ALA A 137 -0.87 -5.74 -22.61
CA ALA A 137 -0.70 -4.58 -21.75
C ALA A 137 -2.09 -4.02 -21.41
N ILE A 138 -2.37 -3.83 -20.13
CA ILE A 138 -3.67 -3.42 -19.62
C ILE A 138 -3.49 -2.20 -18.75
N MET A 139 -4.17 -1.10 -19.10
CA MET A 139 -4.27 0.06 -18.22
C MET A 139 -5.32 -0.21 -17.17
N GLU A 140 -4.90 -0.23 -15.93
CA GLU A 140 -5.75 -0.44 -14.77
C GLU A 140 -6.58 0.82 -14.45
N VAL A 141 -7.57 0.65 -13.60
CA VAL A 141 -8.46 1.73 -13.14
C VAL A 141 -7.69 2.84 -12.40
N SER A 142 -6.56 2.49 -11.80
CA SER A 142 -5.65 3.43 -11.14
C SER A 142 -4.81 4.27 -12.09
N GLY A 143 -4.82 3.94 -13.39
CA GLY A 143 -3.97 4.54 -14.41
C GLY A 143 -2.61 3.87 -14.60
N LYS A 144 -2.24 2.91 -13.75
CA LYS A 144 -1.02 2.11 -13.93
C LYS A 144 -1.22 1.11 -15.08
N VAL A 145 -0.20 0.90 -15.90
CA VAL A 145 -0.22 -0.19 -16.90
C VAL A 145 0.41 -1.44 -16.29
N THR A 146 -0.24 -2.59 -16.51
CA THR A 146 0.24 -3.92 -16.15
C THR A 146 0.54 -4.73 -17.41
N PHE A 147 1.57 -5.56 -17.36
CA PHE A 147 2.07 -6.29 -18.53
C PHE A 147 2.04 -7.80 -18.28
N LEU A 148 1.54 -8.55 -19.26
CA LEU A 148 1.66 -9.99 -19.33
C LEU A 148 2.67 -10.35 -20.41
N LYS A 149 3.76 -10.99 -20.02
CA LYS A 149 4.77 -11.48 -20.97
C LYS A 149 4.23 -12.67 -21.78
N LYS A 150 4.80 -12.91 -22.94
CA LYS A 150 4.60 -14.16 -23.66
C LYS A 150 5.22 -15.29 -22.87
N THR A 151 4.62 -16.49 -22.94
CA THR A 151 5.05 -17.66 -22.16
C THR A 151 6.53 -18.01 -22.33
N GLU A 152 7.08 -17.78 -23.52
CA GLU A 152 8.50 -18.02 -23.81
C GLU A 152 9.49 -17.07 -23.09
N TYR A 153 8.96 -15.92 -22.56
CA TYR A 153 9.73 -14.94 -21.80
C TYR A 153 9.35 -14.92 -20.31
N GLU A 154 8.47 -15.82 -19.89
CA GLU A 154 8.13 -15.98 -18.46
C GLU A 154 9.26 -16.74 -17.76
N GLN A 155 9.46 -16.40 -16.49
CA GLN A 155 10.42 -17.14 -15.66
C GLN A 155 9.88 -18.55 -15.37
N PRO A 156 10.71 -19.60 -15.50
CA PRO A 156 10.29 -20.95 -15.17
C PRO A 156 9.89 -21.03 -13.68
N THR A 157 8.77 -21.68 -13.44
CA THR A 157 8.31 -21.92 -12.07
C THR A 157 9.02 -23.15 -11.48
N ARG A 158 8.98 -23.29 -10.15
CA ARG A 158 9.47 -24.52 -9.48
C ARG A 158 8.77 -25.78 -9.99
N LYS A 159 7.50 -25.64 -10.40
CA LYS A 159 6.72 -26.73 -11.00
C LYS A 159 7.29 -27.16 -12.34
N ASP A 160 7.68 -26.20 -13.20
CA ASP A 160 8.28 -26.48 -14.48
C ASP A 160 9.62 -27.18 -14.33
N LEU A 161 10.39 -26.77 -13.32
CA LEU A 161 11.67 -27.36 -12.95
C LEU A 161 11.54 -28.65 -12.12
N LYS A 162 10.32 -29.11 -11.81
CA LYS A 162 10.03 -30.29 -10.99
C LYS A 162 10.68 -30.26 -9.59
N ILE A 163 10.94 -29.06 -9.05
CA ILE A 163 11.52 -28.89 -7.72
C ILE A 163 10.41 -29.09 -6.68
N LYS A 164 10.61 -30.08 -5.83
CA LYS A 164 9.71 -30.36 -4.69
C LYS A 164 10.30 -29.69 -3.45
N GLU A 165 9.70 -28.61 -2.99
CA GLU A 165 9.99 -27.99 -1.69
C GLU A 165 8.71 -27.90 -0.86
N LYS A 166 8.88 -27.96 0.47
CA LYS A 166 7.78 -27.65 1.40
C LYS A 166 7.51 -26.15 1.39
N GLU A 167 6.26 -25.77 1.41
CA GLU A 167 5.87 -24.38 1.60
C GLU A 167 6.38 -23.88 2.96
N LYS A 168 7.08 -22.76 2.94
CA LYS A 168 7.59 -22.13 4.18
C LYS A 168 6.51 -21.40 4.98
N GLY A 169 5.31 -21.24 4.40
CA GLY A 169 4.23 -20.50 5.01
C GLY A 169 4.54 -19.00 5.16
N LEU A 170 3.70 -18.30 5.90
CA LEU A 170 3.92 -16.90 6.24
C LEU A 170 5.01 -16.79 7.30
N THR A 171 5.83 -15.77 7.19
CA THR A 171 6.81 -15.40 8.21
C THR A 171 6.17 -14.42 9.20
N ALA A 172 6.28 -14.70 10.50
CA ALA A 172 5.82 -13.79 11.55
C ALA A 172 6.98 -13.17 12.31
N ASN A 173 6.81 -11.92 12.69
CA ASN A 173 7.72 -11.22 13.58
C ASN A 173 7.40 -11.65 15.02
N LEU A 174 8.32 -12.33 15.69
CA LEU A 174 8.16 -12.77 17.07
C LEU A 174 8.82 -11.82 18.07
N ILE A 175 9.82 -11.03 17.61
CA ILE A 175 10.41 -9.93 18.38
C ILE A 175 10.56 -8.73 17.45
N ILE A 176 10.21 -7.54 17.91
CA ILE A 176 10.45 -6.25 17.27
C ILE A 176 10.99 -5.29 18.33
N ASP A 177 12.14 -4.66 18.04
CA ASP A 177 12.80 -3.69 18.95
C ASP A 177 13.06 -4.25 20.38
N GLY A 178 13.28 -5.57 20.50
CA GLY A 178 13.45 -6.26 21.78
C GLY A 178 12.14 -6.62 22.48
N ASN A 179 10.98 -6.26 21.92
CA ASN A 179 9.67 -6.58 22.48
C ASN A 179 9.12 -7.89 21.88
N ILE A 180 8.63 -8.78 22.74
CA ILE A 180 8.04 -10.04 22.31
C ILE A 180 6.62 -9.79 21.79
N MET A 181 6.31 -10.33 20.62
CA MET A 181 4.98 -10.27 20.01
C MET A 181 4.17 -11.50 20.45
N GLU A 182 3.56 -11.43 21.64
CA GLU A 182 2.87 -12.56 22.25
C GLU A 182 1.73 -13.14 21.39
N GLU A 183 0.97 -12.27 20.69
CA GLU A 183 -0.11 -12.73 19.82
C GLU A 183 0.44 -13.56 18.66
N ASN A 184 1.55 -13.13 18.07
CA ASN A 184 2.19 -13.86 16.98
C ASN A 184 2.75 -15.21 17.44
N LEU A 185 3.31 -15.27 18.66
CA LEU A 185 3.74 -16.52 19.26
C LEU A 185 2.58 -17.51 19.40
N LYS A 186 1.43 -17.04 19.89
CA LYS A 186 0.21 -17.86 20.05
C LYS A 186 -0.30 -18.39 18.71
N VAL A 187 -0.33 -17.54 17.69
CA VAL A 187 -0.75 -17.93 16.32
C VAL A 187 0.15 -19.04 15.77
N PHE A 188 1.45 -19.00 16.07
CA PHE A 188 2.42 -20.03 15.66
C PHE A 188 2.43 -21.25 16.59
N GLY A 189 1.56 -21.29 17.62
CA GLY A 189 1.50 -22.39 18.59
C GLY A 189 2.75 -22.50 19.46
N LYS A 190 3.46 -21.37 19.65
CA LYS A 190 4.70 -21.31 20.42
C LYS A 190 4.50 -20.50 21.69
N ASP A 191 5.39 -20.73 22.66
CA ASP A 191 5.44 -19.99 23.92
C ASP A 191 6.76 -19.22 24.05
N GLU A 192 6.83 -18.40 25.06
CA GLU A 192 8.04 -17.62 25.37
C GLU A 192 9.24 -18.52 25.68
N LYS A 193 9.02 -19.69 26.29
CA LYS A 193 10.09 -20.65 26.60
C LYS A 193 10.73 -21.18 25.33
N TRP A 194 9.91 -21.53 24.33
CA TRP A 194 10.40 -21.93 23.01
C TRP A 194 11.20 -20.81 22.36
N LEU A 195 10.70 -19.57 22.41
CA LEU A 195 11.36 -18.40 21.83
C LEU A 195 12.73 -18.17 22.48
N MET A 196 12.78 -18.14 23.81
CA MET A 196 14.03 -17.95 24.57
C MET A 196 15.05 -19.07 24.29
N LYS A 197 14.57 -20.31 24.12
CA LYS A 197 15.41 -21.44 23.72
C LYS A 197 16.03 -21.17 22.34
N LYS A 198 15.23 -20.73 21.36
CA LYS A 198 15.71 -20.42 19.99
C LYS A 198 16.73 -19.29 19.96
N ILE A 199 16.54 -18.24 20.74
CA ILE A 199 17.49 -17.14 20.88
C ILE A 199 18.83 -17.66 21.46
N LYS A 200 18.76 -18.47 22.51
CA LYS A 200 19.94 -19.06 23.16
C LYS A 200 20.68 -20.05 22.24
N GLU A 201 19.96 -20.89 21.49
CA GLU A 201 20.55 -21.81 20.50
C GLU A 201 21.35 -21.07 19.42
N LYS A 202 20.94 -19.84 19.08
CA LYS A 202 21.64 -18.95 18.13
C LYS A 202 22.75 -18.11 18.78
N GLY A 203 22.96 -18.22 20.11
CA GLY A 203 24.02 -17.51 20.83
C GLY A 203 23.72 -16.08 21.22
N TYR A 204 22.46 -15.64 21.17
CA TYR A 204 22.06 -14.27 21.47
C TYR A 204 21.34 -14.16 22.82
N LYS A 205 21.25 -12.95 23.36
CA LYS A 205 20.37 -12.58 24.47
C LYS A 205 19.17 -11.80 23.93
N LEU A 206 18.05 -11.80 24.64
CA LEU A 206 16.84 -11.08 24.22
C LEU A 206 17.10 -9.58 23.98
N ASP A 207 17.89 -8.96 24.86
CA ASP A 207 18.22 -7.53 24.79
C ASP A 207 19.04 -7.15 23.55
N ASP A 208 19.76 -8.11 22.96
CA ASP A 208 20.57 -7.90 21.76
C ASP A 208 19.73 -8.00 20.48
N VAL A 209 18.50 -8.55 20.59
CA VAL A 209 17.65 -8.82 19.42
C VAL A 209 16.90 -7.55 19.01
N PHE A 210 17.13 -7.10 17.77
CA PHE A 210 16.35 -6.04 17.12
C PHE A 210 15.09 -6.63 16.48
N LEU A 211 15.25 -7.69 15.69
CA LEU A 211 14.14 -8.37 15.01
C LEU A 211 14.38 -9.87 15.04
N LEU A 212 13.35 -10.63 15.39
CA LEU A 212 13.32 -12.09 15.21
C LEU A 212 12.09 -12.45 14.40
N ILE A 213 12.32 -13.15 13.30
CA ILE A 213 11.27 -13.65 12.42
C ILE A 213 11.27 -15.18 12.42
N CYS A 214 10.07 -15.78 12.30
CA CYS A 214 9.89 -17.23 12.25
C CYS A 214 8.97 -17.58 11.07
N ASN A 215 9.30 -18.61 10.30
CA ASN A 215 8.45 -19.13 9.23
C ASN A 215 7.64 -20.34 9.69
N GLY A 216 6.74 -20.85 8.82
CA GLY A 216 5.89 -22.01 9.12
C GLY A 216 6.63 -23.33 9.35
N ASN A 217 7.94 -23.39 9.08
CA ASN A 217 8.80 -24.56 9.35
C ASN A 217 9.60 -24.43 10.65
N ASP A 218 9.25 -23.45 11.51
CA ASP A 218 9.96 -23.16 12.76
C ASP A 218 11.43 -22.69 12.58
N GLU A 219 11.77 -22.24 11.36
CA GLU A 219 13.06 -21.64 11.09
C GLU A 219 13.06 -20.20 11.56
N VAL A 220 14.02 -19.83 12.42
CA VAL A 220 14.16 -18.48 12.96
C VAL A 220 15.35 -17.76 12.34
N THR A 221 15.14 -16.49 12.00
CA THR A 221 16.20 -15.55 11.60
C THR A 221 16.23 -14.41 12.62
N ILE A 222 17.44 -14.06 13.09
CA ILE A 222 17.66 -13.05 14.12
C ILE A 222 18.52 -11.93 13.54
N TYR A 223 18.10 -10.69 13.78
CA TYR A 223 18.84 -9.47 13.50
C TYR A 223 19.12 -8.77 14.83
N THR A 224 20.36 -8.36 15.03
CA THR A 224 20.82 -7.75 16.29
C THR A 224 20.84 -6.23 16.20
N LYS A 225 20.76 -5.55 17.37
CA LYS A 225 20.80 -4.08 17.49
C LYS A 225 22.14 -3.48 17.09
N ASP A 226 23.25 -4.21 17.32
CA ASP A 226 24.61 -3.67 17.22
C ASP A 226 25.25 -3.85 15.84
N TYR A 227 24.52 -4.34 14.83
CA TYR A 227 25.08 -4.50 13.50
C TYR A 227 25.28 -3.14 12.83
N LYS A 228 26.54 -2.78 12.62
CA LYS A 228 26.93 -1.57 11.88
C LYS A 228 27.30 -1.97 10.45
N ILE A 229 26.62 -1.39 9.48
CA ILE A 229 26.99 -1.50 8.07
C ILE A 229 28.38 -0.86 7.90
N GLY A 230 29.33 -1.59 7.33
CA GLY A 230 30.65 -1.06 7.01
C GLY A 230 30.53 0.16 6.08
N LYS A 231 31.34 1.21 6.34
CA LYS A 231 31.40 2.36 5.44
C LYS A 231 31.83 1.88 4.05
N GLY A 232 31.11 2.30 3.00
CA GLY A 232 31.58 2.18 1.63
C GLY A 232 30.83 1.24 0.69
N VAL A 233 29.60 0.77 1.03
CA VAL A 233 28.82 -0.05 0.09
C VAL A 233 28.00 0.80 -0.90
N LEU A 234 27.72 2.08 -0.57
CA LEU A 234 26.94 2.99 -1.40
C LEU A 234 27.48 4.44 -1.41
N GLU A 235 28.73 4.68 -0.93
CA GLU A 235 29.42 5.97 -1.04
C GLU A 235 30.45 5.94 -2.17
#